data_7dd024ec4d5a8862ef144bd692732c4e
#
_entry.id   7dd024ec4d5a8862ef144bd692732c4e
#
_cell.length_a   1.000
_cell.length_b   1.000
_cell.length_c   1.000
_cell.angle_alpha   90.00
_cell.angle_beta   90.00
_cell.angle_gamma   90.00
#
_symmetry.space_group_name_H-M   'P 1'
#
loop_
_entity.id
_entity.type
_entity.pdbx_description
1 polymer ?
#
loop_
_entity_poly.entity_id
_entity_poly.type
_entity_poly.pdbx_seq_one_letter_code
_entity_poly.pdbx_strand_id
1 'polypeptide(L)'
;MADRKRPKGFQIFQDKKPPFKWRCYHRKTGSTIDIDKFPLWTMEFYGECYRISQLHEKSNAVKAGTLGALITKYRASPAFQTEISPRTRSDYQKCFDYLKSIENTPLTAFKPPLIVKIRDKAGESKGRKFGSYVRTVLSLLFAWGKERGEVKENPAAGIKAIKRPKNAPEANRPWMDSERDAVLAALPSHMLPAVTLMMFYGLDPQDAISLPRTAIRKGMIDTKRGKTGEAVMLPLLEPVSAALDAAPEHSAITLCANSHGKPWTVSGFRASWRPVRMALEEQGSVQPGLTLKGLRHTVATILREMNMDYGTIANVLGQKTEAMAKHYSRRADMSKQTNAAVKDFAAEVNRRKTSSVKPS
;
A
#
# COMPACT_ATOMS: atom_id res chain seq x y z
N MET A 1 23.78 26.47 40.84
CA MET A 1 22.91 25.29 41.06
C MET A 1 23.01 24.40 39.85
N ALA A 2 23.52 23.16 39.99
CA ALA A 2 23.67 22.25 38.86
C ALA A 2 22.29 21.95 38.25
N ASP A 3 22.23 22.00 36.94
CA ASP A 3 21.02 21.78 36.16
C ASP A 3 20.47 20.35 36.44
N ARG A 4 19.35 20.26 37.16
CA ARG A 4 18.73 19.00 37.62
C ARG A 4 18.07 18.30 36.44
N LYS A 5 18.84 17.77 35.48
CA LYS A 5 18.34 17.05 34.32
C LYS A 5 17.74 15.72 34.76
N ARG A 6 16.44 15.53 34.43
CA ARG A 6 15.78 14.23 34.64
C ARG A 6 16.45 13.16 33.81
N PRO A 7 16.79 11.98 34.39
CA PRO A 7 17.35 10.87 33.60
C PRO A 7 16.40 10.41 32.52
N LYS A 8 16.92 10.16 31.33
CA LYS A 8 16.11 9.70 30.18
C LYS A 8 15.47 8.34 30.51
N GLY A 9 14.15 8.23 30.30
CA GLY A 9 13.42 6.99 30.54
C GLY A 9 12.84 6.84 31.96
N PHE A 10 13.14 7.74 32.87
CA PHE A 10 12.62 7.69 34.24
C PHE A 10 11.48 8.69 34.48
N GLN A 11 10.54 8.28 35.36
CA GLN A 11 9.49 9.13 35.89
C GLN A 11 9.82 9.44 37.35
N ILE A 12 9.87 10.73 37.69
CA ILE A 12 10.09 11.22 39.06
C ILE A 12 8.87 12.04 39.43
N PHE A 13 8.25 11.72 40.57
CA PHE A 13 7.07 12.41 41.06
C PHE A 13 7.00 12.31 42.60
N GLN A 14 6.21 13.16 43.24
CA GLN A 14 5.93 13.13 44.65
C GLN A 14 4.50 12.61 44.88
N ASP A 15 4.32 11.80 45.92
CA ASP A 15 2.99 11.28 46.29
C ASP A 15 2.07 12.45 46.64
N LYS A 16 0.80 12.38 46.19
CA LYS A 16 -0.23 13.42 46.42
C LYS A 16 -0.81 13.39 47.84
N LYS A 17 -0.53 12.34 48.62
CA LYS A 17 -1.00 12.16 50.00
C LYS A 17 0.17 12.04 50.96
N PRO A 18 0.02 12.45 52.26
CA PRO A 18 1.04 12.23 53.27
C PRO A 18 1.47 10.76 53.34
N PRO A 19 2.74 10.48 53.50
CA PRO A 19 3.85 11.36 53.85
C PRO A 19 4.56 12.08 52.70
N PHE A 20 3.91 12.33 51.54
CA PHE A 20 4.45 13.07 50.38
C PHE A 20 5.82 12.57 49.90
N LYS A 21 6.05 11.25 49.90
CA LYS A 21 7.34 10.66 49.51
C LYS A 21 7.61 10.87 48.02
N TRP A 22 8.88 11.14 47.72
CA TRP A 22 9.33 11.11 46.33
C TRP A 22 9.44 9.68 45.82
N ARG A 23 9.07 9.49 44.52
CA ARG A 23 9.16 8.21 43.84
C ARG A 23 9.86 8.36 42.50
N CYS A 24 10.63 7.34 42.17
CA CYS A 24 11.27 7.24 40.86
C CYS A 24 11.14 5.83 40.34
N TYR A 25 10.74 5.70 39.07
CA TYR A 25 10.73 4.41 38.40
C TYR A 25 11.13 4.54 36.91
N HIS A 26 11.69 3.49 36.36
CA HIS A 26 11.99 3.39 34.94
C HIS A 26 10.73 3.03 34.15
N ARG A 27 10.31 3.91 33.20
CA ARG A 27 9.02 3.82 32.49
C ARG A 27 8.83 2.53 31.72
N LYS A 28 9.90 1.91 31.18
CA LYS A 28 9.80 0.71 30.36
C LYS A 28 9.81 -0.59 31.16
N THR A 29 10.51 -0.64 32.28
CA THR A 29 10.64 -1.86 33.09
C THR A 29 9.75 -1.86 34.32
N GLY A 30 9.25 -0.70 34.75
CA GLY A 30 8.57 -0.54 36.02
C GLY A 30 9.52 -0.58 37.23
N SER A 31 10.83 -0.77 37.03
CA SER A 31 11.81 -0.84 38.12
C SER A 31 11.83 0.45 38.93
N THR A 32 11.57 0.36 40.20
CA THR A 32 11.59 1.50 41.13
C THR A 32 12.99 1.72 41.69
N ILE A 33 13.32 2.98 41.97
CA ILE A 33 14.54 3.37 42.70
C ILE A 33 14.15 3.75 44.10
N ASP A 34 14.81 3.14 45.05
CA ASP A 34 14.69 3.50 46.46
C ASP A 34 15.38 4.85 46.71
N ILE A 35 14.57 5.90 46.94
CA ILE A 35 15.04 7.27 47.10
C ILE A 35 15.68 7.49 48.45
N ASP A 36 15.35 6.69 49.46
CA ASP A 36 15.97 6.76 50.80
C ASP A 36 17.42 6.25 50.71
N LYS A 37 17.69 5.26 49.88
CA LYS A 37 19.03 4.72 49.59
C LYS A 37 19.81 5.50 48.54
N PHE A 38 19.14 6.02 47.54
CA PHE A 38 19.70 6.77 46.42
C PHE A 38 19.00 8.13 46.32
N PRO A 39 19.40 9.13 47.12
CA PRO A 39 18.74 10.43 47.16
C PRO A 39 18.72 11.13 45.83
N LEU A 40 17.57 11.71 45.46
CA LEU A 40 17.38 12.37 44.17
C LEU A 40 18.49 13.37 43.87
N TRP A 41 18.94 13.34 42.61
CA TRP A 41 19.92 14.28 42.05
C TRP A 41 21.36 14.10 42.57
N THR A 42 21.66 13.04 43.31
CA THR A 42 23.01 12.66 43.68
C THR A 42 23.69 11.81 42.60
N MET A 43 25.00 11.67 42.67
CA MET A 43 25.77 10.80 41.77
C MET A 43 25.32 9.33 41.87
N GLU A 44 25.02 8.89 43.10
CA GLU A 44 24.52 7.55 43.39
C GLU A 44 23.15 7.30 42.72
N PHE A 45 22.25 8.29 42.74
CA PHE A 45 20.97 8.24 42.04
C PHE A 45 21.14 8.09 40.52
N TYR A 46 22.00 8.92 39.94
CA TYR A 46 22.28 8.81 38.50
C TYR A 46 22.98 7.50 38.15
N GLY A 47 23.89 7.01 39.03
CA GLY A 47 24.54 5.71 38.89
C GLY A 47 23.52 4.56 38.86
N GLU A 48 22.54 4.58 39.77
CA GLU A 48 21.46 3.57 39.78
C GLU A 48 20.52 3.67 38.57
N CYS A 49 20.16 4.87 38.14
CA CYS A 49 19.44 5.08 36.86
C CYS A 49 20.21 4.49 35.68
N TYR A 50 21.51 4.71 35.62
CA TYR A 50 22.36 4.15 34.56
C TYR A 50 22.40 2.62 34.63
N ARG A 51 22.58 2.04 35.83
CA ARG A 51 22.59 0.59 36.06
C ARG A 51 21.29 -0.06 35.59
N ILE A 52 20.14 0.49 35.96
CA ILE A 52 18.82 0.00 35.51
C ILE A 52 18.69 0.12 34.01
N SER A 53 19.14 1.23 33.42
CA SER A 53 19.12 1.41 31.94
C SER A 53 19.98 0.37 31.22
N GLN A 54 21.19 0.11 31.71
CA GLN A 54 22.12 -0.89 31.18
C GLN A 54 21.56 -2.32 31.31
N LEU A 55 20.94 -2.66 32.43
CA LEU A 55 20.27 -3.95 32.60
C LEU A 55 19.12 -4.12 31.62
N HIS A 56 18.35 -3.06 31.38
CA HIS A 56 17.29 -3.07 30.39
C HIS A 56 17.83 -3.21 28.95
N GLU A 57 18.90 -2.50 28.62
CA GLU A 57 19.56 -2.63 27.31
C GLU A 57 20.12 -4.03 27.10
N LYS A 58 20.78 -4.63 28.10
CA LYS A 58 21.26 -6.02 28.05
C LYS A 58 20.11 -7.02 27.95
N SER A 59 18.99 -6.82 28.66
CA SER A 59 17.83 -7.71 28.57
C SER A 59 17.10 -7.63 27.21
N ASN A 60 17.20 -6.48 26.54
CA ASN A 60 16.68 -6.25 25.19
C ASN A 60 17.71 -6.54 24.08
N ALA A 61 18.93 -6.93 24.42
CA ALA A 61 19.91 -7.35 23.43
C ALA A 61 19.37 -8.58 22.67
N VAL A 62 19.32 -8.46 21.36
CA VAL A 62 18.80 -9.50 20.49
C VAL A 62 19.69 -10.73 20.60
N LYS A 63 19.15 -11.83 21.13
CA LYS A 63 19.90 -13.09 21.30
C LYS A 63 20.25 -13.70 19.95
N ALA A 64 21.50 -14.13 19.78
CA ALA A 64 21.94 -14.84 18.57
C ALA A 64 21.07 -16.08 18.30
N GLY A 65 20.86 -16.44 17.04
CA GLY A 65 20.07 -17.60 16.64
C GLY A 65 18.56 -17.46 16.84
N THR A 66 18.05 -16.23 17.06
CA THR A 66 16.61 -15.95 17.19
C THR A 66 16.06 -15.22 15.97
N LEU A 67 14.72 -15.16 15.86
CA LEU A 67 14.04 -14.41 14.81
C LEU A 67 14.46 -12.92 14.82
N GLY A 68 14.57 -12.31 15.99
CA GLY A 68 15.00 -10.92 16.13
C GLY A 68 16.42 -10.68 15.62
N ALA A 69 17.35 -11.62 15.87
CA ALA A 69 18.70 -11.55 15.31
C ALA A 69 18.69 -11.60 13.77
N LEU A 70 17.89 -12.50 13.20
CA LEU A 70 17.76 -12.63 11.74
C LEU A 70 17.15 -11.34 11.14
N ILE A 71 16.09 -10.79 11.75
CA ILE A 71 15.48 -9.51 11.33
C ILE A 71 16.50 -8.37 11.40
N THR A 72 17.28 -8.28 12.47
CA THR A 72 18.30 -7.23 12.66
C THR A 72 19.38 -7.31 11.58
N LYS A 73 19.90 -8.52 11.30
CA LYS A 73 20.88 -8.75 10.23
C LYS A 73 20.29 -8.40 8.85
N TYR A 74 19.07 -8.83 8.55
CA TYR A 74 18.40 -8.51 7.30
C TYR A 74 18.20 -7.01 7.12
N ARG A 75 17.74 -6.30 8.17
CA ARG A 75 17.56 -4.83 8.14
C ARG A 75 18.86 -4.05 7.91
N ALA A 76 20.01 -4.60 8.34
CA ALA A 76 21.32 -4.00 8.10
C ALA A 76 21.88 -4.32 6.71
N SER A 77 21.28 -5.27 5.98
CA SER A 77 21.78 -5.72 4.67
C SER A 77 21.43 -4.77 3.52
N PRO A 78 22.23 -4.78 2.43
CA PRO A 78 21.89 -4.08 1.19
C PRO A 78 20.52 -4.49 0.64
N ALA A 79 20.15 -5.77 0.74
CA ALA A 79 18.86 -6.30 0.31
C ALA A 79 17.65 -5.57 0.92
N PHE A 80 17.79 -5.07 2.15
CA PHE A 80 16.75 -4.26 2.78
C PHE A 80 16.98 -2.76 2.57
N GLN A 81 18.23 -2.28 2.63
CA GLN A 81 18.52 -0.85 2.66
C GLN A 81 18.44 -0.19 1.28
N THR A 82 18.86 -0.89 0.23
CA THR A 82 19.04 -0.31 -1.11
C THR A 82 18.26 -1.00 -2.22
N GLU A 83 18.02 -2.32 -2.12
CA GLU A 83 17.39 -3.09 -3.20
C GLU A 83 15.87 -2.99 -3.22
N ILE A 84 15.23 -2.62 -2.10
CA ILE A 84 13.80 -2.45 -2.03
C ILE A 84 13.39 -0.99 -1.83
N SER A 85 12.22 -0.63 -2.38
CA SER A 85 11.71 0.73 -2.29
C SER A 85 11.43 1.16 -0.83
N PRO A 86 11.48 2.48 -0.51
CA PRO A 86 11.13 2.98 0.83
C PRO A 86 9.74 2.53 1.29
N ARG A 87 8.79 2.43 0.36
CA ARG A 87 7.44 1.93 0.65
C ARG A 87 7.46 0.47 1.07
N THR A 88 8.17 -0.39 0.35
CA THR A 88 8.30 -1.81 0.67
C THR A 88 8.99 -1.99 2.03
N ARG A 89 10.05 -1.20 2.33
CA ARG A 89 10.70 -1.20 3.64
C ARG A 89 9.72 -0.89 4.78
N SER A 90 8.90 0.15 4.59
CA SER A 90 7.88 0.51 5.58
C SER A 90 6.85 -0.61 5.78
N ASP A 91 6.43 -1.28 4.73
CA ASP A 91 5.46 -2.37 4.83
C ASP A 91 6.08 -3.63 5.45
N TYR A 92 7.35 -3.95 5.20
CA TYR A 92 8.09 -5.02 5.89
C TYR A 92 8.26 -4.70 7.37
N GLN A 93 8.57 -3.44 7.71
CA GLN A 93 8.70 -3.01 9.09
C GLN A 93 7.42 -3.26 9.90
N LYS A 94 6.24 -3.02 9.34
CA LYS A 94 4.95 -3.34 9.99
C LYS A 94 4.81 -4.84 10.31
N CYS A 95 5.35 -5.70 9.44
CA CYS A 95 5.38 -7.14 9.70
C CYS A 95 6.38 -7.47 10.81
N PHE A 96 7.56 -6.86 10.82
CA PHE A 96 8.55 -7.04 11.88
C PHE A 96 8.03 -6.54 13.24
N ASP A 97 7.34 -5.40 13.26
CA ASP A 97 6.69 -4.88 14.47
C ASP A 97 5.62 -5.83 15.01
N TYR A 98 4.84 -6.46 14.12
CA TYR A 98 3.88 -7.50 14.51
C TYR A 98 4.56 -8.74 15.11
N LEU A 99 5.72 -9.12 14.57
CA LEU A 99 6.50 -10.28 15.02
C LEU A 99 7.33 -10.00 16.28
N LYS A 100 7.36 -8.78 16.79
CA LYS A 100 8.19 -8.38 17.94
C LYS A 100 7.91 -9.21 19.19
N SER A 101 6.67 -9.59 19.44
CA SER A 101 6.29 -10.44 20.58
C SER A 101 6.94 -11.83 20.59
N ILE A 102 7.43 -12.29 19.43
CA ILE A 102 8.09 -13.58 19.25
C ILE A 102 9.54 -13.45 18.77
N GLU A 103 10.14 -12.26 18.86
CA GLU A 103 11.50 -11.99 18.36
C GLU A 103 12.56 -12.86 19.03
N ASN A 104 12.36 -13.27 20.29
CA ASN A 104 13.25 -14.13 21.05
C ASN A 104 13.10 -15.64 20.74
N THR A 105 12.18 -16.02 19.84
CA THR A 105 11.99 -17.42 19.46
C THR A 105 13.22 -17.92 18.67
N PRO A 106 13.83 -19.06 19.08
CA PRO A 106 14.96 -19.64 18.34
C PRO A 106 14.58 -19.99 16.91
N LEU A 107 15.45 -19.77 15.95
CA LEU A 107 15.23 -20.08 14.53
C LEU A 107 14.90 -21.56 14.30
N THR A 108 15.46 -22.45 15.13
CA THR A 108 15.19 -23.90 15.09
C THR A 108 13.75 -24.27 15.43
N ALA A 109 13.03 -23.43 16.17
CA ALA A 109 11.62 -23.64 16.51
C ALA A 109 10.67 -23.34 15.33
N PHE A 110 11.14 -22.58 14.33
CA PHE A 110 10.31 -22.25 13.17
C PHE A 110 10.20 -23.47 12.26
N LYS A 111 9.05 -24.12 12.30
CA LYS A 111 8.60 -25.20 11.43
C LYS A 111 7.37 -24.76 10.65
N PRO A 112 7.01 -25.39 9.53
CA PRO A 112 5.84 -25.02 8.73
C PRO A 112 4.54 -24.82 9.55
N PRO A 113 4.19 -25.66 10.55
CA PRO A 113 2.99 -25.43 11.36
C PRO A 113 3.02 -24.11 12.15
N LEU A 114 4.18 -23.70 12.68
CA LEU A 114 4.31 -22.43 13.38
C LEU A 114 4.11 -21.24 12.44
N ILE A 115 4.64 -21.30 11.22
CA ILE A 115 4.43 -20.24 10.19
C ILE A 115 2.94 -20.15 9.84
N VAL A 116 2.25 -21.28 9.68
CA VAL A 116 0.79 -21.30 9.44
C VAL A 116 0.06 -20.63 10.60
N LYS A 117 0.36 -20.99 11.85
CA LYS A 117 -0.25 -20.38 13.04
C LYS A 117 -0.02 -18.86 13.11
N ILE A 118 1.20 -18.39 12.83
CA ILE A 118 1.53 -16.95 12.78
C ILE A 118 0.71 -16.25 11.69
N ARG A 119 0.63 -16.83 10.48
CA ARG A 119 -0.15 -16.32 9.36
C ARG A 119 -1.62 -16.17 9.73
N ASP A 120 -2.21 -17.23 10.29
CA ASP A 120 -3.63 -17.28 10.60
C ASP A 120 -3.98 -16.29 11.73
N LYS A 121 -3.21 -16.26 12.82
CA LYS A 121 -3.37 -15.28 13.90
C LYS A 121 -3.22 -13.83 13.40
N ALA A 122 -2.30 -13.57 12.49
CA ALA A 122 -2.17 -12.25 11.85
C ALA A 122 -3.38 -11.94 10.95
N GLY A 123 -3.92 -12.97 10.29
CA GLY A 123 -5.13 -12.85 9.47
C GLY A 123 -6.37 -12.54 10.29
N GLU A 124 -6.55 -13.18 11.44
CA GLU A 124 -7.64 -12.94 12.39
C GLU A 124 -7.57 -11.54 12.99
N SER A 125 -6.38 -11.11 13.43
CA SER A 125 -6.21 -9.83 14.14
C SER A 125 -6.19 -8.60 13.24
N LYS A 126 -5.63 -8.69 12.01
CA LYS A 126 -5.42 -7.55 11.09
C LYS A 126 -5.93 -7.79 9.67
N GLY A 127 -6.69 -8.85 9.50
CA GLY A 127 -7.30 -9.18 8.22
C GLY A 127 -6.43 -10.06 7.31
N ARG A 128 -7.10 -10.82 6.47
CA ARG A 128 -6.56 -11.85 5.57
C ARG A 128 -5.33 -11.41 4.76
N LYS A 129 -5.37 -10.18 4.21
CA LYS A 129 -4.25 -9.65 3.41
C LYS A 129 -2.99 -9.47 4.25
N PHE A 130 -3.13 -8.98 5.48
CA PHE A 130 -2.00 -8.80 6.37
C PHE A 130 -1.40 -10.15 6.79
N GLY A 131 -2.22 -11.15 7.17
CA GLY A 131 -1.73 -12.48 7.49
C GLY A 131 -0.96 -13.14 6.34
N SER A 132 -1.50 -13.04 5.12
CA SER A 132 -0.81 -13.51 3.92
C SER A 132 0.50 -12.77 3.67
N TYR A 133 0.55 -11.47 3.98
CA TYR A 133 1.74 -10.65 3.80
C TYR A 133 2.82 -10.95 4.84
N VAL A 134 2.46 -11.14 6.11
CA VAL A 134 3.37 -11.62 7.17
C VAL A 134 4.03 -12.92 6.75
N ARG A 135 3.28 -13.89 6.22
CA ARG A 135 3.84 -15.14 5.69
C ARG A 135 4.82 -14.88 4.54
N THR A 136 4.50 -13.96 3.63
CA THR A 136 5.38 -13.61 2.51
C THR A 136 6.70 -13.00 3.00
N VAL A 137 6.64 -12.09 3.97
CA VAL A 137 7.82 -11.45 4.57
C VAL A 137 8.66 -12.47 5.34
N LEU A 138 8.04 -13.40 6.08
CA LEU A 138 8.75 -14.51 6.73
C LEU A 138 9.44 -15.41 5.70
N SER A 139 8.77 -15.75 4.60
CA SER A 139 9.36 -16.58 3.54
C SER A 139 10.59 -15.90 2.92
N LEU A 140 10.51 -14.61 2.66
CA LEU A 140 11.64 -13.82 2.15
C LEU A 140 12.79 -13.76 3.16
N LEU A 141 12.47 -13.47 4.42
CA LEU A 141 13.46 -13.38 5.50
C LEU A 141 14.22 -14.71 5.70
N PHE A 142 13.49 -15.83 5.72
CA PHE A 142 14.11 -17.15 5.86
C PHE A 142 14.87 -17.59 4.60
N ALA A 143 14.42 -17.19 3.40
CA ALA A 143 15.18 -17.42 2.17
C ALA A 143 16.51 -16.68 2.21
N TRP A 144 16.48 -15.39 2.57
CA TRP A 144 17.67 -14.56 2.76
C TRP A 144 18.63 -15.14 3.83
N GLY A 145 18.07 -15.65 4.94
CA GLY A 145 18.84 -16.29 6.00
C GLY A 145 19.45 -17.62 5.57
N LYS A 146 18.77 -18.40 4.72
CA LYS A 146 19.30 -19.67 4.17
C LYS A 146 20.50 -19.41 3.28
N GLU A 147 20.45 -18.43 2.39
CA GLU A 147 21.59 -18.05 1.53
C GLU A 147 22.85 -17.66 2.31
N ARG A 148 22.70 -17.24 3.57
CA ARG A 148 23.78 -16.76 4.46
C ARG A 148 24.12 -17.72 5.59
N GLY A 149 23.58 -18.95 5.54
CA GLY A 149 23.87 -19.99 6.54
C GLY A 149 23.25 -19.76 7.92
N GLU A 150 22.36 -18.75 8.08
CA GLU A 150 21.67 -18.48 9.35
C GLU A 150 20.63 -19.57 9.68
N VAL A 151 20.07 -20.20 8.67
CA VAL A 151 19.14 -21.32 8.76
C VAL A 151 19.43 -22.36 7.67
N LYS A 152 19.14 -23.62 7.95
CA LYS A 152 19.35 -24.71 6.98
C LYS A 152 18.28 -24.72 5.88
N GLU A 153 17.04 -24.38 6.25
CA GLU A 153 15.86 -24.44 5.37
C GLU A 153 14.95 -23.24 5.59
N ASN A 154 14.10 -22.96 4.60
CA ASN A 154 13.06 -21.95 4.71
C ASN A 154 11.74 -22.59 5.17
N PRO A 155 11.36 -22.45 6.45
CA PRO A 155 10.14 -23.10 6.99
C PRO A 155 8.84 -22.48 6.44
N ALA A 156 8.91 -21.33 5.75
CA ALA A 156 7.78 -20.67 5.13
C ALA A 156 7.62 -21.02 3.64
N ALA A 157 8.55 -21.80 3.07
CA ALA A 157 8.48 -22.23 1.68
C ALA A 157 7.22 -23.09 1.43
N GLY A 158 6.57 -22.88 0.29
CA GLY A 158 5.39 -23.64 -0.12
C GLY A 158 4.08 -23.35 0.66
N ILE A 159 4.14 -22.60 1.76
CA ILE A 159 2.94 -22.25 2.52
C ILE A 159 2.07 -21.29 1.70
N LYS A 160 0.82 -21.64 1.48
CA LYS A 160 -0.14 -20.86 0.68
C LYS A 160 -0.64 -19.63 1.44
N ALA A 161 -1.00 -18.58 0.72
CA ALA A 161 -1.72 -17.44 1.27
C ALA A 161 -3.12 -17.86 1.76
N ILE A 162 -3.68 -17.09 2.70
CA ILE A 162 -5.07 -17.29 3.14
C ILE A 162 -5.98 -17.02 1.94
N LYS A 163 -6.79 -18.00 1.57
CA LYS A 163 -7.71 -17.91 0.43
C LYS A 163 -8.75 -16.81 0.64
N ARG A 164 -9.11 -16.13 -0.43
CA ARG A 164 -10.23 -15.19 -0.42
C ARG A 164 -11.54 -16.00 -0.41
N PRO A 165 -12.56 -15.58 0.38
CA PRO A 165 -13.88 -16.19 0.29
C PRO A 165 -14.42 -16.13 -1.13
N LYS A 166 -15.05 -17.20 -1.61
CA LYS A 166 -15.59 -17.28 -2.99
C LYS A 166 -16.58 -16.15 -3.28
N ASN A 167 -17.43 -15.83 -2.31
CA ASN A 167 -18.51 -14.84 -2.43
C ASN A 167 -18.06 -13.42 -2.02
N ALA A 168 -16.77 -13.18 -1.78
CA ALA A 168 -16.31 -11.84 -1.44
C ALA A 168 -16.51 -10.88 -2.63
N PRO A 169 -17.09 -9.68 -2.41
CA PRO A 169 -17.29 -8.68 -3.47
C PRO A 169 -15.97 -8.35 -4.16
N GLU A 170 -15.98 -8.31 -5.49
CA GLU A 170 -14.76 -8.04 -6.25
C GLU A 170 -14.22 -6.64 -5.91
N ALA A 171 -12.93 -6.57 -5.60
CA ALA A 171 -12.29 -5.28 -5.32
C ALA A 171 -12.00 -4.53 -6.61
N ASN A 172 -12.16 -3.20 -6.55
CA ASN A 172 -11.84 -2.29 -7.66
C ASN A 172 -12.61 -2.61 -8.95
N ARG A 173 -13.93 -2.86 -8.84
CA ARG A 173 -14.76 -3.01 -10.03
C ARG A 173 -14.67 -1.76 -10.93
N PRO A 174 -14.85 -1.89 -12.26
CA PRO A 174 -15.07 -0.73 -13.12
C PRO A 174 -16.25 0.12 -12.63
N TRP A 175 -16.18 1.42 -12.87
CA TRP A 175 -17.29 2.34 -12.62
C TRP A 175 -18.23 2.35 -13.80
N MET A 176 -19.53 2.42 -13.55
CA MET A 176 -20.54 2.66 -14.59
C MET A 176 -20.48 4.12 -15.06
N ASP A 177 -21.02 4.41 -16.23
CA ASP A 177 -21.04 5.76 -16.79
C ASP A 177 -21.81 6.71 -15.86
N SER A 178 -23.01 6.29 -15.41
CA SER A 178 -23.81 7.05 -14.46
C SER A 178 -23.09 7.35 -13.13
N GLU A 179 -22.25 6.42 -12.66
CA GLU A 179 -21.45 6.63 -11.46
C GLU A 179 -20.33 7.65 -11.67
N ARG A 180 -19.72 7.65 -12.86
CA ARG A 180 -18.71 8.65 -13.22
C ARG A 180 -19.32 10.05 -13.24
N ASP A 181 -20.48 10.21 -13.85
CA ASP A 181 -21.19 11.48 -13.94
C ASP A 181 -21.62 11.97 -12.56
N ALA A 182 -22.22 11.09 -11.75
CA ALA A 182 -22.61 11.41 -10.37
C ALA A 182 -21.43 11.86 -9.51
N VAL A 183 -20.29 11.19 -9.65
CA VAL A 183 -19.07 11.55 -8.91
C VAL A 183 -18.53 12.89 -9.37
N LEU A 184 -18.43 13.15 -10.69
CA LEU A 184 -17.94 14.43 -11.20
C LEU A 184 -18.81 15.60 -10.73
N ALA A 185 -20.13 15.41 -10.70
CA ALA A 185 -21.08 16.44 -10.25
C ALA A 185 -20.98 16.73 -8.73
N ALA A 186 -20.61 15.73 -7.93
CA ALA A 186 -20.55 15.86 -6.46
C ALA A 186 -19.16 16.23 -5.91
N LEU A 187 -18.12 16.19 -6.74
CA LEU A 187 -16.75 16.45 -6.28
C LEU A 187 -16.52 17.95 -6.01
N PRO A 188 -15.87 18.30 -4.89
CA PRO A 188 -15.31 19.64 -4.70
C PRO A 188 -14.32 19.98 -5.83
N SER A 189 -14.32 21.23 -6.30
CA SER A 189 -13.53 21.69 -7.45
C SER A 189 -12.02 21.37 -7.33
N HIS A 190 -11.44 21.48 -6.14
CA HIS A 190 -10.03 21.13 -5.89
C HIS A 190 -9.70 19.63 -6.01
N MET A 191 -10.71 18.76 -6.05
CA MET A 191 -10.53 17.32 -6.26
C MET A 191 -10.73 16.89 -7.71
N LEU A 192 -11.41 17.68 -8.52
CA LEU A 192 -11.72 17.37 -9.92
C LEU A 192 -10.48 17.02 -10.74
N PRO A 193 -9.37 17.81 -10.72
CA PRO A 193 -8.20 17.48 -11.54
C PRO A 193 -7.64 16.08 -11.28
N ALA A 194 -7.55 15.68 -10.01
CA ALA A 194 -7.02 14.37 -9.66
C ALA A 194 -7.93 13.23 -10.13
N VAL A 195 -9.25 13.40 -9.97
CA VAL A 195 -10.21 12.35 -10.36
C VAL A 195 -10.34 12.26 -11.88
N THR A 196 -10.33 13.37 -12.62
CA THR A 196 -10.34 13.37 -14.08
C THR A 196 -9.08 12.72 -14.66
N LEU A 197 -7.90 13.00 -14.09
CA LEU A 197 -6.66 12.30 -14.46
C LEU A 197 -6.77 10.78 -14.25
N MET A 198 -7.37 10.32 -13.16
CA MET A 198 -7.60 8.89 -12.93
C MET A 198 -8.65 8.34 -13.89
N MET A 199 -9.71 9.12 -14.20
CA MET A 199 -10.86 8.70 -15.00
C MET A 199 -10.53 8.57 -16.49
N PHE A 200 -9.74 9.49 -17.03
CA PHE A 200 -9.44 9.53 -18.46
C PHE A 200 -8.13 8.81 -18.83
N TYR A 201 -7.14 8.79 -17.93
CA TYR A 201 -5.84 8.17 -18.21
C TYR A 201 -5.56 6.92 -17.37
N GLY A 202 -6.50 6.53 -16.49
CA GLY A 202 -6.31 5.38 -15.61
C GLY A 202 -5.08 5.51 -14.72
N LEU A 203 -4.67 6.74 -14.35
CA LEU A 203 -3.57 6.95 -13.41
C LEU A 203 -3.90 6.35 -12.04
N ASP A 204 -2.94 5.71 -11.39
CA ASP A 204 -3.12 5.35 -9.98
C ASP A 204 -3.25 6.63 -9.13
N PRO A 205 -3.99 6.62 -8.01
CA PRO A 205 -4.16 7.82 -7.18
C PRO A 205 -2.87 8.52 -6.80
N GLN A 206 -1.79 7.77 -6.52
CA GLN A 206 -0.48 8.35 -6.23
C GLN A 206 0.08 9.12 -7.42
N ASP A 207 0.01 8.53 -8.62
CA ASP A 207 0.56 9.14 -9.84
C ASP A 207 -0.23 10.41 -10.20
N ALA A 208 -1.57 10.35 -10.14
CA ALA A 208 -2.42 11.49 -10.45
C ALA A 208 -2.17 12.71 -9.53
N ILE A 209 -2.11 12.49 -8.22
CA ILE A 209 -1.95 13.60 -7.26
C ILE A 209 -0.53 14.14 -7.17
N SER A 210 0.47 13.39 -7.60
CA SER A 210 1.88 13.80 -7.58
C SER A 210 2.38 14.31 -8.93
N LEU A 211 1.52 14.38 -9.95
CA LEU A 211 1.89 14.85 -11.28
C LEU A 211 2.36 16.30 -11.21
N PRO A 212 3.60 16.62 -11.62
CA PRO A 212 4.11 17.97 -11.54
C PRO A 212 3.48 18.88 -12.61
N ARG A 213 3.41 20.18 -12.37
CA ARG A 213 2.91 21.15 -13.38
C ARG A 213 3.69 21.08 -14.68
N THR A 214 4.97 20.75 -14.62
CA THR A 214 5.84 20.60 -15.80
C THR A 214 5.54 19.37 -16.65
N ALA A 215 4.64 18.47 -16.19
CA ALA A 215 4.22 17.29 -16.96
C ALA A 215 3.35 17.67 -18.17
N ILE A 216 2.67 18.83 -18.14
CA ILE A 216 1.91 19.31 -19.29
C ILE A 216 2.84 20.15 -20.18
N ARG A 217 3.07 19.67 -21.39
CA ARG A 217 3.92 20.36 -22.39
C ARG A 217 3.30 20.19 -23.77
N LYS A 218 3.14 21.31 -24.50
CA LYS A 218 2.65 21.32 -25.89
C LYS A 218 1.36 20.50 -26.09
N GLY A 219 0.40 20.62 -25.16
CA GLY A 219 -0.86 19.89 -25.23
C GLY A 219 -0.75 18.38 -24.96
N MET A 220 0.36 17.93 -24.38
CA MET A 220 0.59 16.54 -23.99
C MET A 220 0.86 16.43 -22.48
N ILE A 221 0.47 15.32 -21.89
CA ILE A 221 0.89 14.91 -20.55
C ILE A 221 2.04 13.92 -20.71
N ASP A 222 3.22 14.32 -20.29
CA ASP A 222 4.44 13.50 -20.24
C ASP A 222 4.73 13.12 -18.79
N THR A 223 4.66 11.84 -18.48
CA THR A 223 4.83 11.34 -17.11
C THR A 223 5.42 9.93 -17.08
N LYS A 224 5.86 9.52 -15.89
CA LYS A 224 6.31 8.14 -15.63
C LYS A 224 5.47 7.52 -14.54
N ARG A 225 5.13 6.26 -14.69
CA ARG A 225 4.42 5.50 -13.65
C ARG A 225 5.34 5.28 -12.44
N GLY A 226 4.93 5.74 -11.27
CA GLY A 226 5.75 5.66 -10.06
C GLY A 226 6.13 4.23 -9.67
N LYS A 227 5.29 3.23 -9.97
CA LYS A 227 5.55 1.82 -9.64
C LYS A 227 6.40 1.10 -10.68
N THR A 228 6.21 1.37 -11.96
CA THR A 228 6.83 0.60 -13.06
C THR A 228 8.01 1.33 -13.69
N GLY A 229 8.07 2.64 -13.54
CA GLY A 229 9.00 3.52 -14.24
C GLY A 229 8.67 3.73 -15.72
N GLU A 230 7.58 3.12 -16.23
CA GLU A 230 7.17 3.24 -17.62
C GLU A 230 6.78 4.68 -17.95
N ALA A 231 7.37 5.21 -19.03
CA ALA A 231 7.00 6.51 -19.57
C ALA A 231 5.62 6.42 -20.22
N VAL A 232 4.81 7.46 -20.04
CA VAL A 232 3.49 7.59 -20.65
C VAL A 232 3.35 8.99 -21.19
N MET A 233 3.09 9.10 -22.49
CA MET A 233 2.84 10.38 -23.17
C MET A 233 1.44 10.30 -23.78
N LEU A 234 0.53 11.14 -23.32
CA LEU A 234 -0.88 11.14 -23.74
C LEU A 234 -1.33 12.56 -24.06
N PRO A 235 -2.24 12.77 -25.02
CA PRO A 235 -2.79 14.09 -25.31
C PRO A 235 -3.53 14.63 -24.09
N LEU A 236 -3.42 15.95 -23.86
CA LEU A 236 -4.25 16.62 -22.85
C LEU A 236 -5.67 16.71 -23.38
N LEU A 237 -6.56 15.94 -22.77
CA LEU A 237 -7.98 15.87 -23.14
C LEU A 237 -8.73 17.07 -22.54
N GLU A 238 -9.73 17.54 -23.29
CA GLU A 238 -10.56 18.69 -22.90
C GLU A 238 -11.17 18.53 -21.49
N PRO A 239 -11.78 17.38 -21.08
CA PRO A 239 -12.35 17.26 -19.74
C PRO A 239 -11.30 17.39 -18.62
N VAL A 240 -10.03 17.10 -18.90
CA VAL A 240 -8.94 17.25 -17.92
C VAL A 240 -8.49 18.72 -17.86
N SER A 241 -8.34 19.42 -19.01
CA SER A 241 -8.04 20.84 -18.99
C SER A 241 -9.14 21.65 -18.33
N ALA A 242 -10.41 21.39 -18.65
CA ALA A 242 -11.55 22.05 -18.00
C ALA A 242 -11.56 21.83 -16.47
N ALA A 243 -11.25 20.62 -16.01
CA ALA A 243 -11.14 20.36 -14.57
C ALA A 243 -9.96 21.07 -13.91
N LEU A 244 -8.85 21.28 -14.61
CA LEU A 244 -7.72 22.06 -14.14
C LEU A 244 -8.07 23.54 -14.05
N ASP A 245 -8.77 24.07 -15.04
CA ASP A 245 -9.21 25.49 -15.11
C ASP A 245 -10.28 25.82 -14.07
N ALA A 246 -11.17 24.85 -13.77
CA ALA A 246 -12.20 24.98 -12.72
C ALA A 246 -11.66 24.83 -11.30
N ALA A 247 -10.44 24.34 -11.13
CA ALA A 247 -9.84 24.17 -9.81
C ALA A 247 -9.38 25.51 -9.23
N PRO A 248 -9.41 25.69 -7.89
CA PRO A 248 -8.87 26.87 -7.25
C PRO A 248 -7.38 27.07 -7.59
N GLU A 249 -6.98 28.31 -7.82
CA GLU A 249 -5.57 28.66 -8.01
C GLU A 249 -4.71 28.27 -6.80
N HIS A 250 -3.51 27.79 -7.04
CA HIS A 250 -2.60 27.38 -5.99
C HIS A 250 -1.13 27.44 -6.45
N SER A 251 -0.20 27.54 -5.48
CA SER A 251 1.24 27.59 -5.71
C SER A 251 1.95 26.23 -5.58
N ALA A 252 1.21 25.12 -5.41
CA ALA A 252 1.82 23.81 -5.34
C ALA A 252 2.59 23.46 -6.62
N ILE A 253 3.69 22.71 -6.48
CA ILE A 253 4.50 22.20 -7.60
C ILE A 253 3.77 21.13 -8.42
N THR A 254 2.72 20.53 -7.87
CA THR A 254 1.88 19.51 -8.50
C THR A 254 0.69 20.14 -9.19
N LEU A 255 0.16 19.49 -10.26
CA LEU A 255 -1.08 19.90 -10.93
C LEU A 255 -2.29 19.91 -10.01
N CYS A 256 -2.33 18.96 -9.06
CA CYS A 256 -3.42 18.81 -8.13
C CYS A 256 -3.01 19.30 -6.74
N ALA A 257 -3.84 20.12 -6.10
CA ALA A 257 -3.64 20.57 -4.72
C ALA A 257 -4.87 20.27 -3.85
N ASN A 258 -4.66 20.24 -2.55
CA ASN A 258 -5.75 20.13 -1.58
C ASN A 258 -6.45 21.48 -1.37
N SER A 259 -7.49 21.52 -0.55
CA SER A 259 -8.25 22.73 -0.23
C SER A 259 -7.42 23.87 0.40
N HIS A 260 -6.19 23.60 0.83
CA HIS A 260 -5.25 24.58 1.36
C HIS A 260 -4.18 24.98 0.33
N GLY A 261 -4.32 24.63 -0.95
CA GLY A 261 -3.35 24.92 -2.01
C GLY A 261 -2.04 24.17 -1.90
N LYS A 262 -1.95 23.09 -1.10
CA LYS A 262 -0.73 22.28 -0.89
C LYS A 262 -0.82 20.96 -1.64
N PRO A 263 0.34 20.33 -2.00
CA PRO A 263 0.36 19.01 -2.60
C PRO A 263 -0.42 17.99 -1.76
N TRP A 264 -1.16 17.13 -2.43
CA TRP A 264 -1.87 16.04 -1.77
C TRP A 264 -0.94 14.94 -1.25
N THR A 265 -1.33 14.35 -0.12
CA THR A 265 -0.87 13.01 0.24
C THR A 265 -1.94 11.99 -0.16
N VAL A 266 -1.54 10.74 -0.46
CA VAL A 266 -2.51 9.67 -0.79
C VAL A 266 -3.52 9.43 0.33
N SER A 267 -3.08 9.48 1.57
CA SER A 267 -3.96 9.32 2.74
C SER A 267 -4.92 10.50 2.88
N GLY A 268 -4.44 11.72 2.68
CA GLY A 268 -5.28 12.93 2.71
C GLY A 268 -6.32 12.91 1.60
N PHE A 269 -5.92 12.58 0.36
CA PHE A 269 -6.85 12.47 -0.76
C PHE A 269 -7.94 11.41 -0.50
N ARG A 270 -7.55 10.24 0.00
CA ARG A 270 -8.52 9.17 0.36
C ARG A 270 -9.45 9.57 1.50
N ALA A 271 -8.96 10.33 2.47
CA ALA A 271 -9.77 10.85 3.56
C ALA A 271 -10.83 11.84 3.05
N SER A 272 -10.47 12.72 2.11
CA SER A 272 -11.39 13.66 1.46
C SER A 272 -12.37 12.98 0.49
N TRP A 273 -11.92 11.92 -0.20
CA TRP A 273 -12.76 11.11 -1.09
C TRP A 273 -13.84 10.32 -0.33
N ARG A 274 -13.52 9.81 0.86
CA ARG A 274 -14.41 8.93 1.62
C ARG A 274 -15.80 9.54 1.87
N PRO A 275 -15.97 10.77 2.41
CA PRO A 275 -17.28 11.35 2.64
C PRO A 275 -18.08 11.56 1.35
N VAL A 276 -17.44 11.98 0.24
CA VAL A 276 -18.10 12.12 -1.06
C VAL A 276 -18.68 10.78 -1.51
N ARG A 277 -17.86 9.73 -1.49
CA ARG A 277 -18.30 8.38 -1.84
C ARG A 277 -19.45 7.89 -0.96
N MET A 278 -19.36 8.09 0.36
CA MET A 278 -20.38 7.61 1.30
C MET A 278 -21.72 8.33 1.08
N ALA A 279 -21.70 9.63 0.82
CA ALA A 279 -22.91 10.39 0.51
C ALA A 279 -23.59 9.90 -0.78
N LEU A 280 -22.80 9.63 -1.82
CA LEU A 280 -23.30 9.09 -3.08
C LEU A 280 -23.83 7.65 -2.96
N GLU A 281 -23.19 6.81 -2.12
CA GLU A 281 -23.67 5.46 -1.80
C GLU A 281 -25.01 5.54 -1.03
N GLU A 282 -25.14 6.43 -0.07
CA GLU A 282 -26.36 6.63 0.72
C GLU A 282 -27.54 7.15 -0.13
N GLN A 283 -27.25 8.04 -1.08
CA GLN A 283 -28.23 8.54 -2.06
C GLN A 283 -28.61 7.51 -3.14
N GLY A 284 -27.92 6.37 -3.21
CA GLY A 284 -28.13 5.38 -4.27
C GLY A 284 -27.58 5.80 -5.64
N SER A 285 -26.86 6.93 -5.73
CA SER A 285 -26.28 7.43 -6.98
C SER A 285 -25.10 6.58 -7.45
N VAL A 286 -24.46 5.85 -6.55
CA VAL A 286 -23.38 4.89 -6.87
C VAL A 286 -23.58 3.59 -6.10
N GLN A 287 -23.17 2.47 -6.71
CA GLN A 287 -23.19 1.18 -6.05
C GLN A 287 -22.08 1.05 -4.97
N PRO A 288 -22.31 0.32 -3.88
CA PRO A 288 -21.33 0.13 -2.83
C PRO A 288 -19.97 -0.41 -3.34
N GLY A 289 -18.91 -0.01 -2.64
CA GLY A 289 -17.56 -0.52 -2.93
C GLY A 289 -16.82 0.21 -4.06
N LEU A 290 -17.26 1.39 -4.42
CA LEU A 290 -16.58 2.25 -5.38
C LEU A 290 -15.18 2.64 -4.87
N THR A 291 -14.16 2.42 -5.69
CA THR A 291 -12.78 2.75 -5.35
C THR A 291 -12.12 3.58 -6.45
N LEU A 292 -11.25 4.52 -6.07
CA LEU A 292 -10.48 5.30 -7.03
C LEU A 292 -9.65 4.41 -7.98
N LYS A 293 -9.18 3.25 -7.50
CA LYS A 293 -8.46 2.30 -8.34
C LYS A 293 -9.38 1.61 -9.35
N GLY A 294 -10.68 1.56 -9.11
CA GLY A 294 -11.69 1.10 -10.06
C GLY A 294 -11.65 1.87 -11.38
N LEU A 295 -11.33 3.17 -11.36
CA LEU A 295 -11.19 3.99 -12.56
C LEU A 295 -10.15 3.44 -13.54
N ARG A 296 -9.05 2.88 -13.05
CA ARG A 296 -8.07 2.21 -13.92
C ARG A 296 -8.63 0.94 -14.59
N HIS A 297 -9.50 0.21 -13.88
CA HIS A 297 -10.26 -0.90 -14.48
C HIS A 297 -11.28 -0.38 -15.49
N THR A 298 -11.93 0.75 -15.20
CA THR A 298 -12.88 1.39 -16.14
C THR A 298 -12.20 1.74 -17.47
N VAL A 299 -11.07 2.46 -17.42
CA VAL A 299 -10.33 2.83 -18.65
C VAL A 299 -9.89 1.59 -19.43
N ALA A 300 -9.35 0.57 -18.76
CA ALA A 300 -8.97 -0.68 -19.42
C ALA A 300 -10.17 -1.40 -20.06
N THR A 301 -11.31 -1.40 -19.38
CA THR A 301 -12.56 -2.03 -19.85
C THR A 301 -13.07 -1.31 -21.09
N ILE A 302 -13.20 0.01 -21.05
CA ILE A 302 -13.66 0.82 -22.20
C ILE A 302 -12.74 0.63 -23.41
N LEU A 303 -11.42 0.73 -23.22
CA LEU A 303 -10.47 0.52 -24.32
C LEU A 303 -10.61 -0.87 -24.93
N ARG A 304 -10.87 -1.90 -24.13
CA ARG A 304 -11.08 -3.27 -24.63
C ARG A 304 -12.40 -3.40 -25.38
N GLU A 305 -13.47 -2.78 -24.91
CA GLU A 305 -14.78 -2.71 -25.58
C GLU A 305 -14.70 -1.95 -26.91
N MET A 306 -13.78 -0.99 -27.02
CA MET A 306 -13.41 -0.34 -28.30
C MET A 306 -12.53 -1.21 -29.20
N ASN A 307 -12.35 -2.49 -28.88
CA ASN A 307 -11.53 -3.47 -29.61
C ASN A 307 -10.02 -3.16 -29.65
N MET A 308 -9.50 -2.37 -28.70
CA MET A 308 -8.06 -2.18 -28.57
C MET A 308 -7.40 -3.49 -28.12
N ASP A 309 -6.23 -3.80 -28.67
CA ASP A 309 -5.41 -4.94 -28.25
C ASP A 309 -4.79 -4.69 -26.87
N TYR A 310 -4.31 -5.77 -26.24
CA TYR A 310 -3.75 -5.68 -24.89
C TYR A 310 -2.43 -4.91 -24.84
N GLY A 311 -1.65 -4.88 -25.93
CA GLY A 311 -0.42 -4.09 -26.03
C GLY A 311 -0.74 -2.60 -25.99
N THR A 312 -1.70 -2.15 -26.81
CA THR A 312 -2.18 -0.76 -26.80
C THR A 312 -2.73 -0.35 -25.43
N ILE A 313 -3.55 -1.21 -24.81
CA ILE A 313 -4.08 -0.96 -23.44
C ILE A 313 -2.93 -0.87 -22.44
N ALA A 314 -1.93 -1.75 -22.52
CA ALA A 314 -0.76 -1.71 -21.64
C ALA A 314 0.02 -0.41 -21.80
N ASN A 315 0.23 0.06 -23.02
CA ASN A 315 0.93 1.32 -23.33
C ASN A 315 0.17 2.53 -22.76
N VAL A 316 -1.12 2.66 -23.01
CA VAL A 316 -1.96 3.75 -22.47
C VAL A 316 -1.90 3.77 -20.94
N LEU A 317 -1.99 2.61 -20.33
CA LEU A 317 -1.96 2.49 -18.86
C LEU A 317 -0.53 2.49 -18.27
N GLY A 318 0.53 2.50 -19.06
CA GLY A 318 1.92 2.38 -18.62
C GLY A 318 2.15 1.09 -17.80
N GLN A 319 1.76 -0.05 -18.38
CA GLN A 319 1.93 -1.38 -17.79
C GLN A 319 3.07 -2.13 -18.47
N LYS A 320 3.85 -2.89 -17.69
CA LYS A 320 4.98 -3.65 -18.24
C LYS A 320 4.60 -4.86 -19.08
N THR A 321 3.37 -5.37 -18.93
CA THR A 321 2.95 -6.62 -19.59
C THR A 321 1.50 -6.56 -20.02
N GLU A 322 1.19 -7.20 -21.14
CA GLU A 322 -0.19 -7.41 -21.63
C GLU A 322 -1.05 -8.23 -20.65
N ALA A 323 -0.43 -9.13 -19.88
CA ALA A 323 -1.14 -9.88 -18.85
C ALA A 323 -1.79 -8.96 -17.80
N MET A 324 -1.17 -7.81 -17.51
CA MET A 324 -1.78 -6.79 -16.65
C MET A 324 -2.96 -6.10 -17.34
N ALA A 325 -2.84 -5.75 -18.63
CA ALA A 325 -3.94 -5.17 -19.40
C ALA A 325 -5.13 -6.12 -19.45
N LYS A 326 -4.91 -7.40 -19.74
CA LYS A 326 -5.92 -8.47 -19.68
C LYS A 326 -6.59 -8.57 -18.30
N HIS A 327 -5.81 -8.48 -17.22
CA HIS A 327 -6.35 -8.49 -15.86
C HIS A 327 -7.26 -7.28 -15.57
N TYR A 328 -6.86 -6.08 -16.00
CA TYR A 328 -7.63 -4.85 -15.75
C TYR A 328 -8.90 -4.77 -16.62
N SER A 329 -8.88 -5.30 -17.84
CA SER A 329 -10.00 -5.27 -18.79
C SER A 329 -10.86 -6.54 -18.80
N ARG A 330 -10.69 -7.46 -17.87
CA ARG A 330 -11.38 -8.76 -17.83
C ARG A 330 -12.91 -8.69 -17.74
N ARG A 331 -13.49 -7.52 -17.47
CA ARG A 331 -14.93 -7.26 -17.40
C ARG A 331 -15.49 -6.59 -18.66
N ALA A 332 -14.66 -6.40 -19.67
CA ALA A 332 -15.12 -5.81 -20.94
C ALA A 332 -16.22 -6.68 -21.56
N ASP A 333 -17.30 -6.05 -21.96
CA ASP A 333 -18.34 -6.70 -22.75
C ASP A 333 -17.89 -6.82 -24.20
N MET A 334 -17.55 -8.05 -24.58
CA MET A 334 -17.09 -8.39 -25.93
C MET A 334 -18.22 -8.87 -26.82
N SER A 335 -19.48 -8.77 -26.44
CA SER A 335 -20.63 -9.29 -27.16
C SER A 335 -20.73 -8.69 -28.58
N LYS A 336 -20.51 -7.39 -28.71
CA LYS A 336 -20.50 -6.68 -30.03
C LYS A 336 -19.46 -7.28 -30.98
N GLN A 337 -18.22 -7.40 -30.54
CA GLN A 337 -17.10 -7.91 -31.33
C GLN A 337 -17.29 -9.39 -31.64
N THR A 338 -17.73 -10.18 -30.68
CA THR A 338 -18.02 -11.61 -30.87
C THR A 338 -19.12 -11.81 -31.89
N ASN A 339 -20.22 -11.04 -31.81
CA ASN A 339 -21.32 -11.11 -32.74
C ASN A 339 -20.89 -10.70 -34.18
N ALA A 340 -20.08 -9.65 -34.31
CA ALA A 340 -19.53 -9.24 -35.59
C ALA A 340 -18.64 -10.35 -36.19
N ALA A 341 -17.69 -10.85 -35.39
CA ALA A 341 -16.80 -11.92 -35.86
C ALA A 341 -17.52 -13.21 -36.25
N VAL A 342 -18.59 -13.59 -35.53
CA VAL A 342 -19.40 -14.76 -35.89
C VAL A 342 -20.16 -14.54 -37.22
N LYS A 343 -20.70 -13.33 -37.48
CA LYS A 343 -21.34 -12.98 -38.74
C LYS A 343 -20.35 -13.01 -39.90
N ASP A 344 -19.16 -12.42 -39.71
CA ASP A 344 -18.11 -12.41 -40.73
C ASP A 344 -17.61 -13.84 -41.01
N PHE A 345 -17.44 -14.67 -39.98
CA PHE A 345 -17.10 -16.08 -40.13
C PHE A 345 -18.18 -16.84 -40.94
N ALA A 346 -19.47 -16.63 -40.63
CA ALA A 346 -20.56 -17.28 -41.37
C ALA A 346 -20.59 -16.86 -42.83
N ALA A 347 -20.38 -15.58 -43.13
CA ALA A 347 -20.28 -15.06 -44.50
C ALA A 347 -19.09 -15.70 -45.25
N GLU A 348 -17.93 -15.81 -44.61
CA GLU A 348 -16.75 -16.42 -45.22
C GLU A 348 -16.93 -17.93 -45.46
N VAL A 349 -17.53 -18.66 -44.52
CA VAL A 349 -17.86 -20.09 -44.72
C VAL A 349 -18.79 -20.29 -45.93
N ASN A 350 -19.82 -19.43 -46.07
CA ASN A 350 -20.74 -19.49 -47.21
C ASN A 350 -20.04 -19.15 -48.53
N ARG A 351 -19.17 -18.17 -48.57
CA ARG A 351 -18.35 -17.82 -49.72
C ARG A 351 -17.49 -19.02 -50.18
N ARG A 352 -16.86 -19.72 -49.26
CA ARG A 352 -16.04 -20.92 -49.56
C ARG A 352 -16.89 -22.09 -50.12
N LYS A 353 -18.11 -22.28 -49.61
CA LYS A 353 -19.02 -23.31 -50.10
C LYS A 353 -19.43 -23.04 -51.55
N THR A 354 -19.76 -21.79 -51.90
CA THR A 354 -20.14 -21.42 -53.28
C THR A 354 -18.99 -21.50 -54.27
N SER A 355 -17.74 -21.28 -53.83
CA SER A 355 -16.55 -21.41 -54.69
C SER A 355 -16.10 -22.87 -54.91
N SER A 356 -16.61 -23.83 -54.13
CA SER A 356 -16.29 -25.26 -54.26
C SER A 356 -17.28 -26.04 -55.18
N VAL A 357 -18.37 -25.41 -55.61
CA VAL A 357 -19.28 -26.00 -56.59
C VAL A 357 -18.68 -25.79 -58.00
N LYS A 358 -17.97 -26.79 -58.49
CA LYS A 358 -17.56 -26.79 -59.91
C LYS A 358 -18.81 -26.76 -60.81
N PRO A 359 -18.86 -25.88 -61.80
CA PRO A 359 -19.89 -26.04 -62.87
C PRO A 359 -19.64 -27.36 -63.57
N SER A 360 -20.66 -28.19 -63.62
CA SER A 360 -20.73 -29.41 -64.44
C SER A 360 -20.66 -29.11 -65.94
#